data_72454cd815a229edb4139d93da9af98a
#
_entry.id   72454cd815a229edb4139d93da9af98a
#
_cell.length_a   1.000
_cell.length_b   1.000
_cell.length_c   1.000
_cell.angle_alpha   90.00
_cell.angle_beta   90.00
_cell.angle_gamma   90.00
#
_symmetry.space_group_name_H-M   'P 1'
#
loop_
_entity.id
_entity.type
_entity.pdbx_description
1 polymer ?
#
loop_
_entity_poly.entity_id
_entity_poly.type
_entity_poly.pdbx_seq_one_letter_code
_entity_poly.pdbx_strand_id
1 'polypeptide(L)'
;MSELTPLLKASINFAYIGAFVFVALGVYLSYRRGRLHPLLLLCISAISFSWIEAPYDWAVYAQFPPAIPRMPSWWPLNMTWGGLPASVPPGYIAYFVLPAVIGVALGRWLIATFQWRAPLTLLVTGLIVGSLWAFMFNAILGAKLGVFYYGYVIKGLALWEGTRHQYPLYDSLAMGVQMMVFTYLPGRTDT
;
A
#
# COMPACT_ATOMS: atom_id res chain seq x y z
N MET A 1 -19.81 6.39 -21.27
CA MET A 1 -18.74 5.82 -20.42
C MET A 1 -17.69 6.90 -20.22
N SER A 2 -17.38 7.26 -18.98
CA SER A 2 -16.31 8.23 -18.70
C SER A 2 -14.97 7.61 -19.10
N GLU A 3 -14.19 8.32 -19.89
CA GLU A 3 -12.87 7.83 -20.30
C GLU A 3 -11.87 7.86 -19.13
N LEU A 4 -10.96 6.88 -19.12
CA LEU A 4 -9.83 6.87 -18.17
C LEU A 4 -8.89 8.03 -18.46
N THR A 5 -8.68 8.90 -17.51
CA THR A 5 -7.66 9.96 -17.62
C THR A 5 -6.24 9.35 -17.70
N PRO A 6 -5.25 10.06 -18.24
CA PRO A 6 -3.86 9.59 -18.27
C PRO A 6 -3.33 9.19 -16.88
N LEU A 7 -3.72 9.94 -15.84
CA LEU A 7 -3.34 9.64 -14.46
C LEU A 7 -3.95 8.32 -13.95
N LEU A 8 -5.23 8.08 -14.21
CA LEU A 8 -5.88 6.81 -13.84
C LEU A 8 -5.25 5.61 -14.57
N LYS A 9 -4.91 5.79 -15.87
CA LYS A 9 -4.16 4.77 -16.62
C LYS A 9 -2.80 4.51 -15.98
N ALA A 10 -2.07 5.57 -15.60
CA ALA A 10 -0.78 5.45 -14.95
C ALA A 10 -0.87 4.74 -13.61
N SER A 11 -1.88 5.03 -12.77
CA SER A 11 -2.09 4.34 -11.48
C SER A 11 -2.41 2.86 -11.65
N ILE A 12 -3.24 2.51 -12.62
CA ILE A 12 -3.54 1.11 -12.96
C ILE A 12 -2.28 0.39 -13.46
N ASN A 13 -1.52 1.01 -14.36
CA ASN A 13 -0.28 0.45 -14.88
C ASN A 13 0.76 0.26 -13.76
N PHE A 14 0.89 1.22 -12.86
CA PHE A 14 1.76 1.09 -11.68
C PHE A 14 1.42 -0.16 -10.86
N ALA A 15 0.14 -0.43 -10.61
CA ALA A 15 -0.30 -1.60 -9.88
C ALA A 15 0.13 -2.92 -10.57
N TYR A 16 -0.16 -3.07 -11.85
CA TYR A 16 0.14 -4.32 -12.59
C TYR A 16 1.62 -4.49 -12.88
N ILE A 17 2.30 -3.45 -13.36
CA ILE A 17 3.73 -3.51 -13.70
C ILE A 17 4.55 -3.70 -12.42
N GLY A 18 4.24 -2.95 -11.35
CA GLY A 18 4.92 -3.08 -10.07
C GLY A 18 4.77 -4.48 -9.47
N ALA A 19 3.54 -5.03 -9.51
CA ALA A 19 3.30 -6.39 -9.07
C ALA A 19 4.11 -7.41 -9.88
N PHE A 20 4.07 -7.30 -11.21
CA PHE A 20 4.83 -8.18 -12.10
C PHE A 20 6.34 -8.13 -11.81
N VAL A 21 6.91 -6.95 -11.70
CA VAL A 21 8.35 -6.75 -11.45
C VAL A 21 8.75 -7.36 -10.10
N PHE A 22 8.02 -7.08 -9.02
CA PHE A 22 8.36 -7.61 -7.71
C PHE A 22 8.18 -9.12 -7.61
N VAL A 23 7.13 -9.68 -8.20
CA VAL A 23 6.92 -11.13 -8.22
C VAL A 23 8.01 -11.81 -9.06
N ALA A 24 8.29 -11.32 -10.26
CA ALA A 24 9.34 -11.88 -11.13
C ALA A 24 10.71 -11.84 -10.44
N LEU A 25 11.05 -10.72 -9.81
CA LEU A 25 12.28 -10.60 -9.04
C LEU A 25 12.31 -11.55 -7.84
N GLY A 26 11.20 -11.65 -7.09
CA GLY A 26 11.07 -12.56 -5.96
C GLY A 26 11.21 -14.03 -6.36
N VAL A 27 10.62 -14.44 -7.48
CA VAL A 27 10.77 -15.77 -8.06
C VAL A 27 12.21 -16.03 -8.48
N TYR A 28 12.83 -15.12 -9.23
CA TYR A 28 14.22 -15.21 -9.65
C TYR A 28 15.18 -15.37 -8.46
N LEU A 29 15.03 -14.55 -7.43
CA LEU A 29 15.86 -14.62 -6.23
C LEU A 29 15.62 -15.91 -5.44
N SER A 30 14.39 -16.42 -5.41
CA SER A 30 14.06 -17.70 -4.79
C SER A 30 14.71 -18.85 -5.53
N TYR A 31 14.63 -18.85 -6.87
CA TYR A 31 15.29 -19.83 -7.72
C TYR A 31 16.82 -19.85 -7.49
N ARG A 32 17.46 -18.68 -7.48
CA ARG A 32 18.91 -18.55 -7.24
C ARG A 32 19.34 -19.07 -5.86
N ARG A 33 18.47 -18.98 -4.86
CA ARG A 33 18.76 -19.41 -3.48
C ARG A 33 18.37 -20.87 -3.18
N GLY A 34 17.62 -21.53 -4.04
CA GLY A 34 17.04 -22.85 -3.77
C GLY A 34 16.01 -22.86 -2.63
N ARG A 35 15.52 -21.69 -2.18
CA ARG A 35 14.49 -21.51 -1.14
C ARG A 35 13.71 -20.24 -1.36
N LEU A 36 12.52 -20.13 -0.74
CA LEU A 36 11.69 -18.91 -0.84
C LEU A 36 12.45 -17.67 -0.34
N HIS A 37 12.54 -16.69 -1.21
CA HIS A 37 13.16 -15.40 -0.87
C HIS A 37 12.17 -14.52 -0.10
N PRO A 38 12.61 -13.72 0.91
CA PRO A 38 11.72 -12.83 1.66
C PRO A 38 10.90 -11.86 0.79
N LEU A 39 11.45 -11.41 -0.33
CA LEU A 39 10.73 -10.58 -1.29
C LEU A 39 9.50 -11.29 -1.88
N LEU A 40 9.61 -12.57 -2.24
CA LEU A 40 8.48 -13.35 -2.74
C LEU A 40 7.43 -13.58 -1.65
N LEU A 41 7.88 -13.84 -0.42
CA LEU A 41 6.97 -13.96 0.73
C LEU A 41 6.23 -12.66 1.00
N LEU A 42 6.90 -11.49 0.88
CA LEU A 42 6.25 -10.19 0.96
C LEU A 42 5.19 -10.00 -0.12
N CYS A 43 5.48 -10.37 -1.37
CA CYS A 43 4.50 -10.30 -2.46
C CYS A 43 3.27 -11.17 -2.18
N ILE A 44 3.48 -12.42 -1.73
CA ILE A 44 2.40 -13.35 -1.37
C ILE A 44 1.59 -12.78 -0.20
N SER A 45 2.25 -12.27 0.83
CA SER A 45 1.57 -11.66 1.97
C SER A 45 0.76 -10.44 1.56
N ALA A 46 1.32 -9.56 0.74
CA ALA A 46 0.64 -8.35 0.28
C ALA A 46 -0.63 -8.67 -0.51
N ILE A 47 -0.56 -9.57 -1.49
CA ILE A 47 -1.75 -9.94 -2.27
C ILE A 47 -2.78 -10.71 -1.43
N SER A 48 -2.31 -11.59 -0.51
CA SER A 48 -3.21 -12.31 0.40
C SER A 48 -3.92 -11.39 1.39
N PHE A 49 -3.35 -10.24 1.70
CA PHE A 49 -3.93 -9.25 2.58
C PHE A 49 -4.86 -8.26 1.86
N SER A 50 -4.85 -8.24 0.53
CA SER A 50 -5.60 -7.26 -0.27
C SER A 50 -7.13 -7.30 -0.10
N TRP A 51 -7.68 -8.37 0.48
CA TRP A 51 -9.11 -8.46 0.80
C TRP A 51 -9.57 -7.41 1.81
N ILE A 52 -8.65 -6.87 2.62
CA ILE A 52 -8.97 -5.86 3.64
C ILE A 52 -9.32 -4.50 3.02
N GLU A 53 -8.94 -4.27 1.76
CA GLU A 53 -9.20 -2.98 1.11
C GLU A 53 -10.67 -2.62 1.10
N ALA A 54 -11.55 -3.55 0.75
CA ALA A 54 -12.97 -3.26 0.68
C ALA A 54 -13.57 -2.81 2.03
N PRO A 55 -13.41 -3.53 3.15
CA PRO A 55 -13.84 -3.04 4.46
C PRO A 55 -13.08 -1.79 4.92
N TYR A 56 -11.82 -1.63 4.55
CA TYR A 56 -11.04 -0.44 4.86
C TYR A 56 -11.58 0.79 4.12
N ASP A 57 -11.74 0.71 2.81
CA ASP A 57 -12.35 1.77 1.98
C ASP A 57 -13.72 2.19 2.50
N TRP A 58 -14.51 1.20 2.90
CA TRP A 58 -15.82 1.48 3.48
C TRP A 58 -15.70 2.24 4.81
N ALA A 59 -14.77 1.87 5.67
CA ALA A 59 -14.55 2.51 6.97
C ALA A 59 -14.03 3.96 6.86
N VAL A 60 -13.20 4.25 5.85
CA VAL A 60 -12.65 5.59 5.60
C VAL A 60 -13.41 6.38 4.54
N TYR A 61 -14.53 5.84 4.05
CA TYR A 61 -15.35 6.44 2.98
C TYR A 61 -14.57 6.71 1.69
N ALA A 62 -13.60 5.85 1.36
CA ALA A 62 -12.85 5.95 0.11
C ALA A 62 -13.71 5.53 -1.09
N GLN A 63 -13.61 6.27 -2.17
CA GLN A 63 -14.37 6.08 -3.40
C GLN A 63 -13.46 6.20 -4.61
N PHE A 64 -13.68 5.37 -5.60
CA PHE A 64 -12.90 5.38 -6.84
C PHE A 64 -13.73 5.91 -8.01
N PRO A 65 -13.09 6.61 -8.98
CA PRO A 65 -13.75 7.05 -10.19
C PRO A 65 -14.48 5.90 -10.90
N PRO A 66 -15.71 6.12 -11.41
CA PRO A 66 -16.50 5.08 -12.10
C PRO A 66 -15.83 4.49 -13.35
N ALA A 67 -14.88 5.23 -13.95
CA ALA A 67 -14.14 4.80 -15.13
C ALA A 67 -13.15 3.64 -14.84
N ILE A 68 -12.75 3.43 -13.60
CA ILE A 68 -11.79 2.37 -13.24
C ILE A 68 -12.48 1.01 -13.34
N PRO A 69 -11.87 0.01 -14.05
CA PRO A 69 -12.39 -1.36 -14.09
C PRO A 69 -12.53 -1.94 -12.69
N ARG A 70 -13.65 -2.62 -12.44
CA ARG A 70 -14.02 -3.18 -11.15
C ARG A 70 -13.81 -4.68 -11.08
N MET A 71 -13.58 -5.17 -9.87
CA MET A 71 -13.64 -6.60 -9.59
C MET A 71 -15.03 -7.14 -9.93
N PRO A 72 -15.13 -8.42 -10.35
CA PRO A 72 -16.44 -9.05 -10.57
C PRO A 72 -17.31 -8.99 -9.34
N SER A 73 -18.63 -8.96 -9.52
CA SER A 73 -19.61 -8.86 -8.43
C SER A 73 -19.55 -10.02 -7.41
N TRP A 74 -19.01 -11.18 -7.83
CA TRP A 74 -18.82 -12.35 -6.96
C TRP A 74 -17.53 -12.27 -6.12
N TRP A 75 -16.69 -11.23 -6.31
CA TRP A 75 -15.45 -11.09 -5.52
C TRP A 75 -15.80 -10.94 -4.02
N PRO A 76 -15.13 -11.70 -3.12
CA PRO A 76 -15.44 -11.65 -1.70
C PRO A 76 -15.18 -10.25 -1.12
N LEU A 77 -16.06 -9.82 -0.20
CA LEU A 77 -15.97 -8.53 0.49
C LEU A 77 -15.92 -7.31 -0.46
N ASN A 78 -16.51 -7.39 -1.64
CA ASN A 78 -16.57 -6.29 -2.60
C ASN A 78 -17.59 -5.21 -2.15
N MET A 79 -17.33 -4.61 -0.97
CA MET A 79 -18.26 -3.71 -0.25
C MET A 79 -17.93 -2.23 -0.43
N THR A 80 -17.01 -1.86 -1.32
CA THR A 80 -16.71 -0.45 -1.56
C THR A 80 -17.82 0.24 -2.36
N TRP A 81 -17.87 1.55 -2.27
CA TRP A 81 -18.79 2.39 -3.02
C TRP A 81 -18.57 2.22 -4.55
N GLY A 82 -19.47 1.45 -5.18
CA GLY A 82 -19.36 1.11 -6.61
C GLY A 82 -18.43 -0.07 -6.96
N GLY A 83 -17.98 -0.81 -5.96
CA GLY A 83 -17.13 -2.01 -6.13
C GLY A 83 -15.63 -1.73 -6.11
N LEU A 84 -14.86 -2.75 -5.75
CA LEU A 84 -13.41 -2.68 -5.64
C LEU A 84 -12.73 -2.57 -7.03
N PRO A 85 -11.78 -1.66 -7.24
CA PRO A 85 -11.00 -1.64 -8.48
C PRO A 85 -10.23 -2.94 -8.72
N ALA A 86 -10.25 -3.43 -9.97
CA ALA A 86 -9.53 -4.66 -10.34
C ALA A 86 -8.00 -4.54 -10.20
N SER A 87 -7.48 -3.32 -10.16
CA SER A 87 -6.06 -3.04 -9.93
C SER A 87 -5.64 -3.10 -8.45
N VAL A 88 -6.57 -3.21 -7.50
CA VAL A 88 -6.25 -3.21 -6.07
C VAL A 88 -5.44 -4.44 -5.65
N PRO A 89 -5.82 -5.69 -5.93
CA PRO A 89 -5.02 -6.84 -5.50
C PRO A 89 -3.56 -6.80 -6.02
N PRO A 90 -3.28 -6.57 -7.31
CA PRO A 90 -1.89 -6.37 -7.74
C PRO A 90 -1.28 -5.07 -7.19
N GLY A 91 -2.09 -4.03 -6.98
CA GLY A 91 -1.67 -2.78 -6.37
C GLY A 91 -1.08 -2.95 -4.99
N TYR A 92 -1.60 -3.87 -4.19
CA TYR A 92 -1.06 -4.20 -2.88
C TYR A 92 0.40 -4.64 -2.92
N ILE A 93 0.78 -5.43 -3.92
CA ILE A 93 2.18 -5.80 -4.11
C ILE A 93 3.02 -4.56 -4.42
N ALA A 94 2.62 -3.76 -5.42
CA ALA A 94 3.36 -2.57 -5.81
C ALA A 94 3.45 -1.53 -4.69
N TYR A 95 2.36 -1.37 -3.92
CA TYR A 95 2.22 -0.36 -2.89
C TYR A 95 2.96 -0.72 -1.60
N PHE A 96 2.86 -1.97 -1.11
CA PHE A 96 3.43 -2.37 0.18
C PHE A 96 4.86 -2.90 0.11
N VAL A 97 5.25 -3.57 -0.97
CA VAL A 97 6.58 -4.20 -1.05
C VAL A 97 7.70 -3.17 -1.09
N LEU A 98 7.55 -2.11 -1.88
CA LEU A 98 8.61 -1.10 -2.01
C LEU A 98 8.92 -0.38 -0.68
N PRO A 99 7.96 0.21 0.04
CA PRO A 99 8.23 0.84 1.33
C PRO A 99 8.67 -0.17 2.40
N ALA A 100 8.23 -1.44 2.34
CA ALA A 100 8.73 -2.49 3.23
C ALA A 100 10.24 -2.74 3.02
N VAL A 101 10.68 -2.85 1.78
CA VAL A 101 12.12 -3.01 1.46
C VAL A 101 12.92 -1.79 1.93
N ILE A 102 12.42 -0.58 1.69
CA ILE A 102 13.04 0.67 2.17
C ILE A 102 13.11 0.68 3.71
N GLY A 103 12.01 0.34 4.37
CA GLY A 103 11.92 0.28 5.83
C GLY A 103 12.90 -0.72 6.44
N VAL A 104 12.99 -1.92 5.84
CA VAL A 104 13.97 -2.95 6.26
C VAL A 104 15.40 -2.47 6.08
N ALA A 105 15.73 -1.91 4.91
CA ALA A 105 17.08 -1.42 4.62
C ALA A 105 17.48 -0.30 5.59
N LEU A 106 16.61 0.69 5.78
CA LEU A 106 16.83 1.79 6.72
C LEU A 106 16.93 1.29 8.17
N GLY A 107 16.02 0.42 8.59
CA GLY A 107 16.03 -0.14 9.95
C GLY A 107 17.32 -0.91 10.24
N ARG A 108 17.76 -1.76 9.32
CA ARG A 108 19.03 -2.50 9.46
C ARG A 108 20.24 -1.57 9.48
N TRP A 109 20.25 -0.54 8.66
CA TRP A 109 21.32 0.47 8.67
C TRP A 109 21.37 1.19 10.02
N LEU A 110 20.24 1.63 10.57
CA LEU A 110 20.18 2.27 11.89
C LEU A 110 20.66 1.34 13.01
N ILE A 111 20.26 0.06 12.98
CA ILE A 111 20.71 -0.95 13.94
C ILE A 111 22.23 -1.14 13.86
N ALA A 112 22.78 -1.28 12.66
CA ALA A 112 24.22 -1.48 12.46
C ALA A 112 25.05 -0.26 12.87
N THR A 113 24.55 0.95 12.57
CA THR A 113 25.29 2.21 12.81
C THR A 113 25.22 2.65 14.27
N PHE A 114 24.04 2.59 14.88
CA PHE A 114 23.78 3.16 16.20
C PHE A 114 23.58 2.11 17.29
N GLN A 115 23.65 0.82 16.96
CA GLN A 115 23.46 -0.30 17.89
C GLN A 115 22.10 -0.24 18.63
N TRP A 116 21.06 0.29 17.95
CA TRP A 116 19.72 0.39 18.52
C TRP A 116 19.07 -0.98 18.64
N ARG A 117 18.08 -1.08 19.56
CA ARG A 117 17.31 -2.33 19.76
C ARG A 117 16.54 -2.71 18.47
N ALA A 118 16.95 -3.80 17.83
CA ALA A 118 16.44 -4.23 16.54
C ALA A 118 14.90 -4.28 16.45
N PRO A 119 14.14 -4.90 17.38
CA PRO A 119 12.70 -4.96 17.28
C PRO A 119 12.03 -3.58 17.20
N LEU A 120 12.41 -2.70 18.12
CA LEU A 120 11.84 -1.36 18.20
C LEU A 120 12.20 -0.52 16.98
N THR A 121 13.46 -0.59 16.54
CA THR A 121 13.95 0.16 15.38
C THR A 121 13.20 -0.24 14.11
N LEU A 122 13.00 -1.54 13.87
CA LEU A 122 12.26 -2.02 12.70
C LEU A 122 10.78 -1.59 12.74
N LEU A 123 10.13 -1.66 13.90
CA LEU A 123 8.74 -1.23 14.04
C LEU A 123 8.60 0.29 13.80
N VAL A 124 9.43 1.10 14.44
CA VAL A 124 9.40 2.57 14.28
C VAL A 124 9.75 2.98 12.85
N THR A 125 10.73 2.33 12.25
CA THR A 125 11.10 2.60 10.86
C THR A 125 9.96 2.26 9.91
N GLY A 126 9.29 1.11 10.13
CA GLY A 126 8.11 0.71 9.37
C GLY A 126 6.98 1.72 9.51
N LEU A 127 6.69 2.18 10.74
CA LEU A 127 5.67 3.20 11.00
C LEU A 127 5.98 4.49 10.23
N ILE A 128 7.19 5.02 10.36
CA ILE A 128 7.58 6.29 9.73
C ILE A 128 7.57 6.17 8.20
N VAL A 129 8.25 5.17 7.65
CA VAL A 129 8.33 4.97 6.20
C VAL A 129 6.94 4.72 5.62
N GLY A 130 6.12 3.90 6.28
CA GLY A 130 4.76 3.62 5.85
C GLY A 130 3.84 4.83 5.89
N SER A 131 3.90 5.63 6.97
CA SER A 131 3.10 6.85 7.08
C SER A 131 3.49 7.90 6.04
N LEU A 132 4.79 8.11 5.79
CA LEU A 132 5.26 9.02 4.76
C LEU A 132 4.91 8.53 3.36
N TRP A 133 5.04 7.24 3.10
CA TRP A 133 4.66 6.62 1.85
C TRP A 133 3.17 6.79 1.56
N ALA A 134 2.32 6.47 2.54
CA ALA A 134 0.88 6.67 2.43
C ALA A 134 0.51 8.14 2.24
N PHE A 135 1.16 9.05 2.96
CA PHE A 135 0.94 10.48 2.75
C PHE A 135 1.26 10.89 1.31
N MET A 136 2.39 10.48 0.75
CA MET A 136 2.74 10.81 -0.63
C MET A 136 1.76 10.18 -1.63
N PHE A 137 1.48 8.89 -1.50
CA PHE A 137 0.62 8.18 -2.45
C PHE A 137 -0.85 8.48 -2.26
N ASN A 138 -1.37 8.41 -1.04
CA ASN A 138 -2.80 8.55 -0.80
C ASN A 138 -3.25 10.02 -0.74
N ALA A 139 -2.49 10.90 -0.06
CA ALA A 139 -2.85 12.31 -0.01
C ALA A 139 -2.55 13.03 -1.34
N ILE A 140 -1.31 12.92 -1.83
CA ILE A 140 -0.88 13.74 -2.97
C ILE A 140 -1.30 13.10 -4.28
N LEU A 141 -0.87 11.86 -4.57
CA LEU A 141 -1.18 11.21 -5.84
C LEU A 141 -2.62 10.68 -5.89
N GLY A 142 -3.15 10.22 -4.76
CA GLY A 142 -4.52 9.73 -4.66
C GLY A 142 -5.56 10.85 -4.61
N ALA A 143 -5.77 11.41 -3.42
CA ALA A 143 -6.86 12.35 -3.17
C ALA A 143 -6.66 13.70 -3.89
N LYS A 144 -5.46 14.30 -3.81
CA LYS A 144 -5.21 15.62 -4.40
C LYS A 144 -5.30 15.59 -5.93
N LEU A 145 -4.80 14.54 -6.58
CA LEU A 145 -4.87 14.40 -8.03
C LEU A 145 -6.13 13.66 -8.52
N GLY A 146 -6.97 13.14 -7.61
CA GLY A 146 -8.27 12.57 -7.93
C GLY A 146 -8.22 11.15 -8.50
N VAL A 147 -7.23 10.34 -8.09
CA VAL A 147 -7.22 8.89 -8.36
C VAL A 147 -8.32 8.19 -7.57
N PHE A 148 -8.57 8.68 -6.36
CA PHE A 148 -9.71 8.32 -5.52
C PHE A 148 -10.11 9.51 -4.63
N TYR A 149 -11.22 9.40 -3.91
CA TYR A 149 -11.71 10.48 -3.03
C TYR A 149 -12.15 9.90 -1.70
N TYR A 150 -12.18 10.75 -0.67
CA TYR A 150 -12.79 10.43 0.62
C TYR A 150 -14.12 11.16 0.74
N GLY A 151 -15.23 10.42 0.76
CA GLY A 151 -16.58 10.99 0.86
C GLY A 151 -16.86 11.65 2.20
N TYR A 152 -16.16 11.22 3.27
CA TYR A 152 -16.25 11.77 4.61
C TYR A 152 -14.88 11.81 5.27
N VAL A 153 -14.65 12.80 6.13
CA VAL A 153 -13.46 12.93 6.97
C VAL A 153 -13.85 13.48 8.35
N ILE A 154 -13.10 13.10 9.38
CA ILE A 154 -13.30 13.65 10.72
C ILE A 154 -12.81 15.09 10.73
N LYS A 155 -13.67 16.02 11.15
CA LYS A 155 -13.37 17.45 11.23
C LYS A 155 -12.11 17.71 12.06
N GLY A 156 -11.21 18.52 11.53
CA GLY A 156 -9.94 18.87 12.16
C GLY A 156 -8.85 17.79 12.06
N LEU A 157 -9.16 16.60 11.47
CA LEU A 157 -8.20 15.52 11.24
C LEU A 157 -8.03 15.21 9.75
N ALA A 158 -8.19 16.22 8.90
CA ALA A 158 -8.07 16.07 7.47
C ALA A 158 -7.35 17.26 6.81
N LEU A 159 -6.66 16.98 5.70
CA LEU A 159 -6.20 18.02 4.78
C LEU A 159 -7.31 18.36 3.79
N TRP A 160 -7.34 19.60 3.33
CA TRP A 160 -8.31 20.12 2.33
C TRP A 160 -9.77 19.77 2.68
N GLU A 161 -10.08 19.82 3.96
CA GLU A 161 -11.41 19.50 4.52
C GLU A 161 -12.52 20.26 3.80
N GLY A 162 -13.64 19.60 3.55
CA GLY A 162 -14.79 20.17 2.85
C GLY A 162 -14.62 20.30 1.34
N THR A 163 -13.50 19.87 0.78
CA THR A 163 -13.30 19.83 -0.67
C THR A 163 -13.39 18.39 -1.20
N ARG A 164 -13.53 18.24 -2.53
CA ARG A 164 -13.47 16.92 -3.17
C ARG A 164 -12.11 16.22 -3.03
N HIS A 165 -11.08 16.95 -2.58
CA HIS A 165 -9.71 16.46 -2.43
C HIS A 165 -9.34 16.24 -0.97
N GLN A 166 -10.33 16.24 -0.07
CA GLN A 166 -10.09 16.02 1.35
C GLN A 166 -9.38 14.69 1.59
N TYR A 167 -8.46 14.69 2.57
CA TYR A 167 -7.67 13.53 2.90
C TYR A 167 -7.60 13.35 4.42
N PRO A 168 -8.02 12.20 4.98
CA PRO A 168 -7.95 11.92 6.39
C PRO A 168 -6.50 11.62 6.82
N LEU A 169 -5.95 12.41 7.75
CA LEU A 169 -4.57 12.22 8.25
C LEU A 169 -4.38 10.86 8.94
N TYR A 170 -5.44 10.33 9.54
CA TYR A 170 -5.41 9.00 10.17
C TYR A 170 -5.23 7.85 9.18
N ASP A 171 -5.51 8.04 7.89
CA ASP A 171 -5.22 7.06 6.83
C ASP A 171 -3.70 6.80 6.73
N SER A 172 -2.88 7.87 6.70
CA SER A 172 -1.42 7.72 6.70
C SER A 172 -0.91 6.96 7.93
N LEU A 173 -1.48 7.23 9.10
CA LEU A 173 -1.09 6.55 10.34
C LEU A 173 -1.49 5.07 10.31
N ALA A 174 -2.71 4.76 9.86
CA ALA A 174 -3.18 3.38 9.75
C ALA A 174 -2.31 2.56 8.79
N MET A 175 -1.92 3.15 7.64
CA MET A 175 -0.97 2.52 6.71
C MET A 175 0.42 2.35 7.33
N GLY A 176 0.88 3.31 8.12
CA GLY A 176 2.12 3.21 8.88
C GLY A 176 2.10 2.03 9.86
N VAL A 177 1.00 1.82 10.58
CA VAL A 177 0.82 0.67 11.49
C VAL A 177 0.88 -0.66 10.73
N GLN A 178 0.24 -0.76 9.57
CA GLN A 178 0.36 -1.95 8.72
C GLN A 178 1.82 -2.20 8.29
N MET A 179 2.53 -1.14 7.91
CA MET A 179 3.94 -1.21 7.51
C MET A 179 4.88 -1.62 8.64
N MET A 180 4.52 -1.45 9.91
CA MET A 180 5.30 -2.00 11.03
C MET A 180 5.48 -3.51 10.89
N VAL A 181 4.41 -4.24 10.55
CA VAL A 181 4.44 -5.69 10.35
C VAL A 181 5.24 -6.07 9.13
N PHE A 182 4.99 -5.41 7.98
CA PHE A 182 5.69 -5.65 6.72
C PHE A 182 7.19 -5.32 6.77
N THR A 183 7.62 -4.48 7.71
CA THR A 183 9.03 -4.16 7.93
C THR A 183 9.66 -5.07 8.98
N TYR A 184 8.94 -5.33 10.08
CA TYR A 184 9.44 -6.10 11.21
C TYR A 184 9.74 -7.57 10.86
N LEU A 185 8.78 -8.25 10.23
CA LEU A 185 8.93 -9.68 9.93
C LEU A 185 10.13 -9.97 9.02
N PRO A 186 10.25 -9.37 7.82
CA PRO A 186 11.41 -9.62 6.96
C PRO A 186 12.69 -8.97 7.50
N GLY A 187 12.58 -7.90 8.29
CA GLY A 187 13.74 -7.25 8.92
C GLY A 187 14.48 -8.14 9.92
N ARG A 188 13.79 -9.13 10.51
CA ARG A 188 14.35 -10.12 11.43
C ARG A 188 14.87 -11.39 10.77
N THR A 189 14.54 -11.63 9.51
CA THR A 189 15.05 -12.80 8.81
C THR A 189 16.49 -12.57 8.38
N ASP A 190 17.38 -13.54 8.60
CA ASP A 190 18.72 -13.52 8.05
C ASP A 190 18.62 -13.63 6.52
N THR A 191 19.24 -12.71 5.83
CA THR A 191 19.26 -12.63 4.36
C THR A 191 20.39 -13.43 3.79
#